data_dfbc3cf1e1e07287dd4903ae87f9b3e8
#
_entry.id   dfbc3cf1e1e07287dd4903ae87f9b3e8
#
_cell.length_a   1.000
_cell.length_b   1.000
_cell.length_c   1.000
_cell.angle_alpha   90.00
_cell.angle_beta   90.00
_cell.angle_gamma   90.00
#
_symmetry.space_group_name_H-M   'P 1'
#
loop_
_entity.id
_entity.type
_entity.pdbx_description
1 polymer ?
#
loop_
_entity_poly.entity_id
_entity_poly.type
_entity_poly.pdbx_seq_one_letter_code
_entity_poly.pdbx_strand_id
1 'polypeptide(L)'
;HAEINKFISQKKDGEMDSADVRYLKTIIRQGEARTACNYINVKPENVHFLNLPFYETGTIKKGDLGRADVDIVKALIEEVKPHQIFVAGDLADPHGTHKVCLDAVLAAIDEIKDEKWMQDCRIWMYRGAWAEWEIDHIEMAVPLSPEELRQKRNSILKHQSQMENAPFLGDDERLFWQRSEDRNRATAELYSRLGLASYEAIEAFVEYHPIRGCLLYTSP
;
A
#
# COMPACT_ATOMS: atom_id res chain seq x y z
N HIS A 1 7.31 8.02 30.22
CA HIS A 1 8.51 8.48 29.50
C HIS A 1 9.80 7.84 30.01
N ALA A 2 10.06 7.83 31.35
CA ALA A 2 11.31 7.28 31.91
C ALA A 2 11.49 5.79 31.60
N GLU A 3 10.44 4.98 31.68
CA GLU A 3 10.47 3.54 31.38
C GLU A 3 10.73 3.25 29.90
N ILE A 4 10.08 4.01 29.00
CA ILE A 4 10.30 3.90 27.55
C ILE A 4 11.75 4.23 27.22
N ASN A 5 12.26 5.35 27.73
CA ASN A 5 13.67 5.75 27.50
C ASN A 5 14.66 4.70 28.05
N LYS A 6 14.37 4.14 29.23
CA LYS A 6 15.17 3.07 29.81
C LYS A 6 15.14 1.81 28.93
N PHE A 7 13.96 1.42 28.46
CA PHE A 7 13.82 0.27 27.56
C PHE A 7 14.63 0.48 26.25
N ILE A 8 14.44 1.62 25.59
CA ILE A 8 15.13 1.92 24.31
C ILE A 8 16.66 1.92 24.49
N SER A 9 17.17 2.50 25.59
CA SER A 9 18.61 2.55 25.86
C SER A 9 19.24 1.19 26.21
N GLN A 10 18.45 0.23 26.61
CA GLN A 10 18.89 -1.11 27.03
C GLN A 10 18.54 -2.21 26.02
N LYS A 11 17.72 -1.88 25.01
CA LYS A 11 17.25 -2.82 24.00
C LYS A 11 18.42 -3.43 23.22
N LYS A 12 18.38 -4.74 23.05
CA LYS A 12 19.35 -5.49 22.24
C LYS A 12 18.82 -5.66 20.81
N ASP A 13 19.76 -5.88 19.88
CA ASP A 13 19.39 -6.21 18.50
C ASP A 13 18.58 -7.50 18.47
N GLY A 14 17.48 -7.48 17.73
CA GLY A 14 16.53 -8.59 17.64
C GLY A 14 15.58 -8.73 18.85
N GLU A 15 15.66 -7.87 19.85
CA GLU A 15 14.70 -7.85 20.95
C GLU A 15 13.39 -7.17 20.52
N MET A 16 12.27 -7.78 20.94
CA MET A 16 10.94 -7.23 20.65
C MET A 16 10.71 -5.94 21.45
N ASP A 17 10.06 -4.97 20.82
CA ASP A 17 9.64 -3.75 21.50
C ASP A 17 8.66 -4.05 22.64
N SER A 18 8.76 -3.31 23.75
CA SER A 18 7.73 -3.35 24.80
C SER A 18 6.38 -2.91 24.26
N ALA A 19 5.30 -3.27 24.95
CA ALA A 19 3.95 -2.87 24.58
C ALA A 19 3.81 -1.35 24.42
N ASP A 20 4.40 -0.59 25.33
CA ASP A 20 4.37 0.88 25.31
C ASP A 20 5.12 1.44 24.10
N VAL A 21 6.27 0.86 23.73
CA VAL A 21 7.04 1.28 22.55
C VAL A 21 6.28 0.95 21.25
N ARG A 22 5.66 -0.23 21.18
CA ARG A 22 4.81 -0.59 20.03
C ARG A 22 3.64 0.36 19.90
N TYR A 23 2.95 0.65 21.00
CA TYR A 23 1.85 1.61 21.02
C TYR A 23 2.28 3.01 20.56
N LEU A 24 3.41 3.50 21.06
CA LEU A 24 3.97 4.79 20.64
C LEU A 24 4.28 4.81 19.12
N LYS A 25 4.93 3.77 18.60
CA LYS A 25 5.19 3.65 17.15
C LYS A 25 3.90 3.64 16.34
N THR A 26 2.86 2.96 16.82
CA THR A 26 1.54 2.93 16.18
C THR A 26 0.92 4.33 16.12
N ILE A 27 0.90 5.08 17.23
CA ILE A 27 0.36 6.44 17.26
C ILE A 27 1.11 7.36 16.29
N ILE A 28 2.44 7.29 16.28
CA ILE A 28 3.28 8.09 15.37
C ILE A 28 2.91 7.79 13.92
N ARG A 29 2.91 6.51 13.52
CA ARG A 29 2.61 6.10 12.13
C ARG A 29 1.18 6.44 11.70
N GLN A 30 0.21 6.26 12.59
CA GLN A 30 -1.18 6.65 12.32
C GLN A 30 -1.32 8.17 12.21
N GLY A 31 -0.61 8.94 13.03
CA GLY A 31 -0.57 10.41 12.95
C GLY A 31 0.01 10.89 11.62
N GLU A 32 1.10 10.29 11.17
CA GLU A 32 1.73 10.56 9.88
C GLU A 32 0.78 10.23 8.71
N ALA A 33 0.13 9.05 8.75
CA ALA A 33 -0.84 8.63 7.74
C ALA A 33 -2.05 9.59 7.68
N ARG A 34 -2.60 10.00 8.82
CA ARG A 34 -3.66 11.03 8.86
C ARG A 34 -3.20 12.36 8.27
N THR A 35 -1.95 12.75 8.54
CA THR A 35 -1.38 13.99 8.00
C THR A 35 -1.21 13.90 6.48
N ALA A 36 -0.77 12.75 5.96
CA ALA A 36 -0.68 12.50 4.52
C ALA A 36 -2.07 12.54 3.86
N CYS A 37 -3.06 11.85 4.43
CA CYS A 37 -4.45 11.87 3.95
C CYS A 37 -5.05 13.28 3.95
N ASN A 38 -4.88 14.03 5.04
CA ASN A 38 -5.37 15.41 5.13
C ASN A 38 -4.70 16.33 4.10
N TYR A 39 -3.42 16.13 3.81
CA TYR A 39 -2.68 16.90 2.80
C TYR A 39 -3.28 16.75 1.39
N ILE A 40 -3.85 15.59 1.07
CA ILE A 40 -4.54 15.32 -0.20
C ILE A 40 -6.07 15.44 -0.09
N ASN A 41 -6.57 16.16 0.92
CA ASN A 41 -7.98 16.45 1.17
C ASN A 41 -8.87 15.22 1.49
N VAL A 42 -8.31 14.12 1.96
CA VAL A 42 -9.10 13.03 2.55
C VAL A 42 -9.51 13.43 3.96
N LYS A 43 -10.81 13.46 4.22
CA LYS A 43 -11.36 13.85 5.52
C LYS A 43 -11.03 12.82 6.60
N PRO A 44 -10.82 13.25 7.87
CA PRO A 44 -10.45 12.34 8.97
C PRO A 44 -11.41 11.16 9.18
N GLU A 45 -12.71 11.38 8.98
CA GLU A 45 -13.75 10.35 9.11
C GLU A 45 -13.66 9.24 8.04
N ASN A 46 -12.92 9.49 6.95
CA ASN A 46 -12.70 8.53 5.87
C ASN A 46 -11.34 7.82 5.98
N VAL A 47 -10.63 7.98 7.11
CA VAL A 47 -9.33 7.34 7.35
C VAL A 47 -9.48 6.24 8.39
N HIS A 48 -9.47 4.98 7.96
CA HIS A 48 -9.69 3.81 8.81
C HIS A 48 -8.37 3.05 9.04
N PHE A 49 -8.11 2.68 10.28
CA PHE A 49 -6.98 1.82 10.67
C PHE A 49 -7.54 0.50 11.16
N LEU A 50 -7.46 -0.52 10.34
CA LEU A 50 -8.15 -1.81 10.59
C LEU A 50 -7.46 -2.65 11.67
N ASN A 51 -6.18 -2.42 11.95
CA ASN A 51 -5.40 -3.15 12.96
C ASN A 51 -5.55 -4.68 12.82
N LEU A 52 -5.32 -5.19 11.62
CA LEU A 52 -5.52 -6.61 11.29
C LEU A 52 -4.70 -7.53 12.22
N PRO A 53 -5.31 -8.58 12.80
CA PRO A 53 -4.67 -9.48 13.76
C PRO A 53 -3.38 -10.14 13.29
N PHE A 54 -3.26 -10.44 12.00
CA PHE A 54 -2.04 -11.06 11.45
C PHE A 54 -0.79 -10.21 11.66
N TYR A 55 -0.94 -8.87 11.70
CA TYR A 55 0.17 -7.94 11.79
C TYR A 55 0.72 -7.80 13.20
N GLU A 56 -0.16 -7.74 14.21
CA GLU A 56 0.21 -7.52 15.62
C GLU A 56 -0.01 -8.79 16.44
N THR A 57 0.95 -9.68 16.37
CA THR A 57 0.90 -11.00 17.05
C THR A 57 1.49 -10.98 18.46
N GLY A 58 2.04 -9.84 18.91
CA GLY A 58 2.82 -9.76 20.13
C GLY A 58 4.20 -10.44 20.03
N THR A 59 4.62 -10.86 18.84
CA THR A 59 5.93 -11.43 18.54
C THR A 59 6.59 -10.67 17.38
N ILE A 60 7.88 -10.95 17.10
CA ILE A 60 8.58 -10.37 15.95
C ILE A 60 7.99 -10.90 14.62
N LYS A 61 7.60 -12.17 14.62
CA LYS A 61 7.02 -12.82 13.44
C LYS A 61 5.54 -12.46 13.33
N LYS A 62 5.15 -11.98 12.15
CA LYS A 62 3.74 -11.77 11.80
C LYS A 62 3.02 -13.11 11.68
N GLY A 63 1.71 -13.09 11.90
CA GLY A 63 0.86 -14.26 11.70
C GLY A 63 0.56 -14.51 10.22
N ASP A 64 -0.03 -15.67 9.97
CA ASP A 64 -0.64 -15.96 8.69
C ASP A 64 -2.01 -15.26 8.60
N LEU A 65 -2.49 -15.04 7.38
CA LEU A 65 -3.83 -14.51 7.16
C LEU A 65 -4.89 -15.41 7.79
N GLY A 66 -5.71 -14.85 8.66
CA GLY A 66 -6.78 -15.55 9.36
C GLY A 66 -8.18 -15.06 8.98
N ARG A 67 -9.19 -15.83 9.40
CA ARG A 67 -10.60 -15.46 9.17
C ARG A 67 -10.95 -14.08 9.73
N ALA A 68 -10.45 -13.76 10.92
CA ALA A 68 -10.70 -12.47 11.56
C ALA A 68 -10.19 -11.27 10.73
N ASP A 69 -9.06 -11.42 10.05
CA ASP A 69 -8.53 -10.37 9.17
C ASP A 69 -9.47 -10.12 7.99
N VAL A 70 -9.93 -11.20 7.35
CA VAL A 70 -10.87 -11.13 6.21
C VAL A 70 -12.20 -10.53 6.63
N ASP A 71 -12.74 -10.92 7.78
CA ASP A 71 -14.02 -10.40 8.29
C ASP A 71 -13.97 -8.89 8.56
N ILE A 72 -12.86 -8.38 9.10
CA ILE A 72 -12.66 -6.94 9.34
C ILE A 72 -12.66 -6.17 8.02
N VAL A 73 -11.91 -6.66 7.02
CA VAL A 73 -11.84 -6.02 5.69
C VAL A 73 -13.19 -6.06 5.00
N LYS A 74 -13.86 -7.22 5.02
CA LYS A 74 -15.18 -7.42 4.45
C LYS A 74 -16.21 -6.46 5.05
N ALA A 75 -16.25 -6.34 6.36
CA ALA A 75 -17.18 -5.44 7.05
C ALA A 75 -17.04 -3.98 6.59
N LEU A 76 -15.80 -3.49 6.41
CA LEU A 76 -15.57 -2.15 5.90
C LEU A 76 -16.03 -2.01 4.44
N ILE A 77 -15.75 -2.98 3.57
CA ILE A 77 -16.18 -2.93 2.17
C ILE A 77 -17.71 -2.94 2.07
N GLU A 78 -18.40 -3.77 2.86
CA GLU A 78 -19.86 -3.83 2.92
C GLU A 78 -20.49 -2.54 3.49
N GLU A 79 -19.84 -1.88 4.44
CA GLU A 79 -20.27 -0.59 4.98
C GLU A 79 -20.14 0.53 3.95
N VAL A 80 -19.00 0.61 3.27
CA VAL A 80 -18.70 1.70 2.31
C VAL A 80 -19.40 1.49 0.97
N LYS A 81 -19.51 0.25 0.50
CA LYS A 81 -20.03 -0.13 -0.83
C LYS A 81 -19.41 0.71 -1.96
N PRO A 82 -18.09 0.67 -2.11
CA PRO A 82 -17.39 1.54 -3.04
C PRO A 82 -17.67 1.15 -4.50
N HIS A 83 -17.60 2.13 -5.42
CA HIS A 83 -17.65 1.87 -6.86
C HIS A 83 -16.26 1.45 -7.41
N GLN A 84 -15.20 1.81 -6.70
CA GLN A 84 -13.84 1.44 -7.06
C GLN A 84 -13.03 1.14 -5.79
N ILE A 85 -12.22 0.09 -5.87
CA ILE A 85 -11.27 -0.31 -4.84
C ILE A 85 -9.87 -0.24 -5.44
N PHE A 86 -8.97 0.51 -4.82
CA PHE A 86 -7.57 0.56 -5.21
C PHE A 86 -6.73 -0.16 -4.17
N VAL A 87 -5.97 -1.18 -4.58
CA VAL A 87 -5.16 -2.01 -3.70
C VAL A 87 -3.72 -2.10 -4.16
N ALA A 88 -2.81 -2.25 -3.21
CA ALA A 88 -1.41 -2.48 -3.53
C ALA A 88 -1.22 -3.90 -4.10
N GLY A 89 -1.01 -3.98 -5.41
CA GLY A 89 -0.70 -5.22 -6.14
C GLY A 89 0.80 -5.55 -6.15
N ASP A 90 1.54 -5.12 -5.13
CA ASP A 90 2.99 -5.24 -5.08
C ASP A 90 3.42 -6.61 -4.59
N LEU A 91 3.61 -7.53 -5.53
CA LEU A 91 4.05 -8.90 -5.27
C LEU A 91 5.57 -8.99 -4.99
N ALA A 92 6.31 -7.93 -5.30
CA ALA A 92 7.74 -7.84 -5.07
C ALA A 92 8.11 -7.29 -3.68
N ASP A 93 7.13 -7.12 -2.77
CA ASP A 93 7.36 -6.68 -1.40
C ASP A 93 8.23 -7.69 -0.63
N PRO A 94 9.50 -7.33 -0.30
CA PRO A 94 10.42 -8.24 0.39
C PRO A 94 9.97 -8.60 1.80
N HIS A 95 9.06 -7.82 2.39
CA HIS A 95 8.52 -8.05 3.73
C HIS A 95 7.23 -8.87 3.74
N GLY A 96 6.61 -9.07 2.58
CA GLY A 96 5.39 -9.85 2.40
C GLY A 96 4.13 -9.24 3.03
N THR A 97 4.22 -8.10 3.70
CA THR A 97 3.08 -7.48 4.40
C THR A 97 2.03 -6.97 3.43
N HIS A 98 2.45 -6.30 2.35
CA HIS A 98 1.54 -5.80 1.32
C HIS A 98 0.80 -6.94 0.65
N LYS A 99 1.50 -8.06 0.40
CA LYS A 99 0.88 -9.26 -0.15
C LYS A 99 -0.21 -9.81 0.77
N VAL A 100 0.05 -9.97 2.06
CA VAL A 100 -0.96 -10.47 3.02
C VAL A 100 -2.15 -9.52 3.12
N CYS A 101 -1.94 -8.20 3.11
CA CYS A 101 -3.03 -7.22 3.06
C CYS A 101 -3.85 -7.35 1.78
N LEU A 102 -3.20 -7.54 0.63
CA LEU A 102 -3.88 -7.77 -0.64
C LEU A 102 -4.69 -9.06 -0.60
N ASP A 103 -4.11 -10.16 -0.11
CA ASP A 103 -4.78 -11.46 0.02
C ASP A 103 -6.04 -11.33 0.91
N ALA A 104 -6.00 -10.54 2.00
CA ALA A 104 -7.15 -10.26 2.85
C ALA A 104 -8.27 -9.53 2.09
N VAL A 105 -7.91 -8.52 1.29
CA VAL A 105 -8.87 -7.76 0.47
C VAL A 105 -9.49 -8.65 -0.59
N LEU A 106 -8.69 -9.44 -1.32
CA LEU A 106 -9.17 -10.31 -2.38
C LEU A 106 -10.06 -11.44 -1.82
N ALA A 107 -9.71 -12.01 -0.66
CA ALA A 107 -10.55 -13.00 0.01
C ALA A 107 -11.91 -12.41 0.45
N ALA A 108 -11.90 -11.18 0.99
CA ALA A 108 -13.14 -10.48 1.35
C ALA A 108 -14.01 -10.21 0.11
N ILE A 109 -13.41 -9.76 -0.99
CA ILE A 109 -14.09 -9.52 -2.26
C ILE A 109 -14.70 -10.82 -2.82
N ASP A 110 -13.97 -11.92 -2.77
CA ASP A 110 -14.45 -13.21 -3.28
C ASP A 110 -15.72 -13.69 -2.56
N GLU A 111 -15.88 -13.36 -1.27
CA GLU A 111 -17.09 -13.69 -0.50
C GLU A 111 -18.31 -12.82 -0.84
N ILE A 112 -18.09 -11.61 -1.34
CA ILE A 112 -19.16 -10.64 -1.63
C ILE A 112 -19.34 -10.35 -3.11
N LYS A 113 -18.61 -11.04 -3.98
CA LYS A 113 -18.61 -10.79 -5.45
C LYS A 113 -19.98 -10.94 -6.11
N ASP A 114 -20.86 -11.78 -5.52
CA ASP A 114 -22.21 -12.03 -6.05
C ASP A 114 -23.24 -11.00 -5.55
N GLU A 115 -22.85 -10.10 -4.65
CA GLU A 115 -23.68 -9.00 -4.21
C GLU A 115 -23.95 -8.03 -5.38
N LYS A 116 -25.21 -7.62 -5.53
CA LYS A 116 -25.64 -6.79 -6.68
C LYS A 116 -24.84 -5.53 -6.87
N TRP A 117 -24.50 -4.84 -5.77
CA TRP A 117 -23.71 -3.60 -5.81
C TRP A 117 -22.24 -3.86 -6.16
N MET A 118 -21.74 -5.05 -5.86
CA MET A 118 -20.35 -5.44 -6.12
C MET A 118 -20.09 -5.71 -7.62
N GLN A 119 -21.14 -6.05 -8.38
CA GLN A 119 -21.04 -6.31 -9.82
C GLN A 119 -20.56 -5.09 -10.64
N ASP A 120 -20.84 -3.87 -10.14
CA ASP A 120 -20.42 -2.62 -10.75
C ASP A 120 -19.13 -2.04 -10.11
N CYS A 121 -18.59 -2.70 -9.09
CA CYS A 121 -17.37 -2.28 -8.40
C CYS A 121 -16.13 -2.73 -9.19
N ARG A 122 -15.23 -1.80 -9.49
CA ARG A 122 -13.96 -2.09 -10.15
C ARG A 122 -12.82 -2.16 -9.14
N ILE A 123 -11.93 -3.12 -9.32
CA ILE A 123 -10.80 -3.36 -8.40
C ILE A 123 -9.51 -3.15 -9.17
N TRP A 124 -8.79 -2.09 -8.79
CA TRP A 124 -7.55 -1.66 -9.43
C TRP A 124 -6.35 -1.97 -8.57
N MET A 125 -5.40 -2.69 -9.13
CA MET A 125 -4.13 -2.98 -8.49
C MET A 125 -3.07 -2.00 -8.98
N TYR A 126 -2.44 -1.28 -8.06
CA TYR A 126 -1.28 -0.43 -8.33
C TYR A 126 0.01 -1.09 -7.82
N ARG A 127 1.14 -0.68 -8.36
CA ARG A 127 2.45 -1.11 -7.86
C ARG A 127 3.03 -0.05 -6.92
N GLY A 128 3.83 -0.52 -5.96
CA GLY A 128 4.57 0.35 -5.06
C GLY A 128 5.85 0.92 -5.70
N ALA A 129 6.91 1.09 -4.90
CA ALA A 129 8.20 1.59 -5.40
C ALA A 129 9.14 0.49 -5.93
N TRP A 130 8.71 -0.77 -5.93
CA TRP A 130 9.57 -1.92 -6.22
C TRP A 130 9.67 -2.24 -7.70
N ALA A 131 8.55 -2.30 -8.37
CA ALA A 131 8.48 -2.62 -9.80
C ALA A 131 7.21 -2.01 -10.41
N GLU A 132 7.19 -1.85 -11.74
CA GLU A 132 5.98 -1.48 -12.48
C GLU A 132 5.36 -2.73 -13.12
N TRP A 133 4.12 -2.61 -13.57
CA TRP A 133 3.48 -3.58 -14.44
C TRP A 133 4.18 -3.60 -15.80
N GLU A 134 4.23 -4.78 -16.41
CA GLU A 134 4.62 -4.86 -17.83
C GLU A 134 3.63 -4.04 -18.66
N ILE A 135 4.14 -3.35 -19.68
CA ILE A 135 3.37 -2.35 -20.42
C ILE A 135 2.14 -2.93 -21.14
N ASP A 136 2.22 -4.18 -21.55
CA ASP A 136 1.12 -4.92 -22.19
C ASP A 136 0.05 -5.41 -21.20
N HIS A 137 0.31 -5.32 -19.91
CA HIS A 137 -0.65 -5.65 -18.86
C HIS A 137 -1.38 -4.43 -18.29
N ILE A 138 -0.93 -3.21 -18.61
CA ILE A 138 -1.55 -1.99 -18.07
C ILE A 138 -2.91 -1.77 -18.72
N GLU A 139 -3.96 -1.76 -17.89
CA GLU A 139 -5.35 -1.57 -18.33
C GLU A 139 -5.86 -0.15 -18.07
N MET A 140 -5.27 0.55 -17.09
CA MET A 140 -5.54 1.96 -16.85
C MET A 140 -4.22 2.71 -16.62
N ALA A 141 -4.02 3.77 -17.38
CA ALA A 141 -2.87 4.66 -17.27
C ALA A 141 -3.37 6.07 -16.96
N VAL A 142 -2.98 6.60 -15.79
CA VAL A 142 -3.40 7.93 -15.35
C VAL A 142 -2.22 8.90 -15.48
N PRO A 143 -2.28 9.84 -16.43
CA PRO A 143 -1.26 10.87 -16.55
C PRO A 143 -1.24 11.77 -15.33
N LEU A 144 -0.04 12.11 -14.87
CA LEU A 144 0.19 13.03 -13.76
C LEU A 144 0.84 14.30 -14.28
N SER A 145 0.27 15.43 -13.94
CA SER A 145 0.90 16.73 -14.12
C SER A 145 2.08 16.90 -13.16
N PRO A 146 3.00 17.87 -13.41
CA PRO A 146 4.08 18.20 -12.47
C PRO A 146 3.55 18.57 -11.06
N GLU A 147 2.37 19.19 -10.98
CA GLU A 147 1.72 19.53 -9.71
C GLU A 147 1.27 18.29 -8.94
N GLU A 148 0.57 17.37 -9.61
CA GLU A 148 0.09 16.13 -9.01
C GLU A 148 1.25 15.24 -8.56
N LEU A 149 2.33 15.17 -9.36
CA LEU A 149 3.54 14.43 -9.00
C LEU A 149 4.19 15.04 -7.74
N ARG A 150 4.26 16.38 -7.64
CA ARG A 150 4.74 17.08 -6.44
C ARG A 150 3.83 16.84 -5.24
N GLN A 151 2.51 16.82 -5.43
CA GLN A 151 1.55 16.52 -4.38
C GLN A 151 1.71 15.09 -3.87
N LYS A 152 1.89 14.11 -4.75
CA LYS A 152 2.20 12.72 -4.41
C LYS A 152 3.49 12.64 -3.57
N ARG A 153 4.58 13.26 -4.01
CA ARG A 153 5.85 13.33 -3.26
C ARG A 153 5.65 13.90 -1.86
N ASN A 154 5.00 15.04 -1.76
CA ASN A 154 4.78 15.72 -0.48
C ASN A 154 3.91 14.89 0.46
N SER A 155 2.96 14.10 -0.05
CA SER A 155 2.18 13.15 0.73
C SER A 155 3.07 12.04 1.30
N ILE A 156 3.94 11.45 0.48
CA ILE A 156 4.91 10.43 0.93
C ILE A 156 5.82 11.00 2.02
N LEU A 157 6.31 12.23 1.84
CA LEU A 157 7.18 12.91 2.81
C LEU A 157 6.53 13.20 4.17
N LYS A 158 5.20 13.01 4.34
CA LYS A 158 4.55 13.10 5.66
C LYS A 158 4.87 11.90 6.55
N HIS A 159 5.33 10.78 6.00
CA HIS A 159 5.72 9.58 6.73
C HIS A 159 7.16 9.65 7.25
N GLN A 160 7.49 10.69 8.04
CA GLN A 160 8.83 11.02 8.49
C GLN A 160 9.54 9.88 9.22
N SER A 161 8.83 9.14 10.09
CA SER A 161 9.41 8.03 10.87
C SER A 161 9.84 6.83 10.01
N GLN A 162 9.50 6.82 8.72
CA GLN A 162 9.78 5.74 7.80
C GLN A 162 10.75 6.14 6.67
N MET A 163 11.19 7.42 6.66
CA MET A 163 12.03 7.94 5.58
C MET A 163 13.49 7.47 5.66
N GLU A 164 14.02 7.33 6.88
CA GLU A 164 15.45 7.06 7.09
C GLU A 164 15.82 5.58 7.17
N ASN A 165 14.81 4.70 7.36
CA ASN A 165 15.02 3.30 7.69
C ASN A 165 14.34 2.32 6.73
N ALA A 166 14.07 2.71 5.49
CA ALA A 166 13.58 1.77 4.50
C ALA A 166 14.79 0.95 3.95
N PRO A 167 15.08 -0.25 4.50
CA PRO A 167 16.14 -1.09 3.97
C PRO A 167 15.68 -1.59 2.60
N PHE A 168 16.19 -0.98 1.55
CA PHE A 168 16.05 -1.54 0.23
C PHE A 168 17.11 -2.63 0.07
N LEU A 169 16.69 -3.78 -0.46
CA LEU A 169 17.62 -4.84 -0.82
C LEU A 169 18.43 -4.39 -2.04
N GLY A 170 19.74 -4.38 -1.93
CA GLY A 170 20.68 -4.04 -3.00
C GLY A 170 21.32 -2.65 -2.87
N ASP A 171 22.04 -2.26 -3.92
CA ASP A 171 22.89 -1.05 -3.96
C ASP A 171 22.12 0.23 -4.33
N ASP A 172 20.79 0.22 -4.30
CA ASP A 172 19.98 1.37 -4.68
C ASP A 172 19.80 2.33 -3.49
N GLU A 173 20.55 3.42 -3.49
CA GLU A 173 20.55 4.45 -2.44
C GLU A 173 19.36 5.43 -2.55
N ARG A 174 18.51 5.32 -3.57
CA ARG A 174 17.37 6.23 -3.73
C ARG A 174 16.36 6.07 -2.61
N LEU A 175 15.83 7.18 -2.13
CA LEU A 175 14.73 7.21 -1.17
C LEU A 175 13.44 6.66 -1.80
N PHE A 176 12.52 6.20 -0.98
CA PHE A 176 11.24 5.61 -1.43
C PHE A 176 10.48 6.52 -2.40
N TRP A 177 10.37 7.81 -2.09
CA TRP A 177 9.68 8.77 -2.96
C TRP A 177 10.37 8.95 -4.32
N GLN A 178 11.71 8.92 -4.36
CA GLN A 178 12.47 9.01 -5.60
C GLN A 178 12.20 7.81 -6.51
N ARG A 179 12.22 6.60 -5.95
CA ARG A 179 11.88 5.38 -6.68
C ARG A 179 10.46 5.44 -7.25
N SER A 180 9.49 5.92 -6.44
CA SER A 180 8.09 6.04 -6.88
C SER A 180 7.96 7.04 -8.04
N GLU A 181 8.63 8.18 -7.99
CA GLU A 181 8.64 9.16 -9.10
C GLU A 181 9.34 8.62 -10.35
N ASP A 182 10.53 8.05 -10.18
CA ASP A 182 11.31 7.50 -11.30
C ASP A 182 10.51 6.41 -12.02
N ARG A 183 9.79 5.56 -11.28
CA ARG A 183 8.89 4.57 -11.84
C ARG A 183 7.79 5.22 -12.70
N ASN A 184 7.10 6.21 -12.16
CA ASN A 184 6.04 6.91 -12.90
C ASN A 184 6.56 7.66 -14.12
N ARG A 185 7.76 8.24 -14.06
CA ARG A 185 8.42 8.89 -15.22
C ARG A 185 8.85 7.85 -16.27
N ALA A 186 9.41 6.73 -15.85
CA ALA A 186 9.80 5.64 -16.76
C ALA A 186 8.59 5.07 -17.51
N THR A 187 7.44 4.91 -16.84
CA THR A 187 6.18 4.50 -17.45
C THR A 187 5.75 5.52 -18.52
N ALA A 188 5.80 6.82 -18.22
CA ALA A 188 5.46 7.88 -19.18
C ALA A 188 6.40 7.88 -20.39
N GLU A 189 7.68 7.62 -20.18
CA GLU A 189 8.67 7.51 -21.28
C GLU A 189 8.36 6.32 -22.20
N LEU A 190 7.98 5.17 -21.65
CA LEU A 190 7.55 4.01 -22.45
C LEU A 190 6.34 4.34 -23.32
N TYR A 191 5.33 5.01 -22.78
CA TYR A 191 4.15 5.47 -23.53
C TYR A 191 4.53 6.43 -24.65
N SER A 192 5.43 7.38 -24.39
CA SER A 192 5.94 8.30 -25.40
C SER A 192 6.66 7.56 -26.54
N ARG A 193 7.46 6.53 -26.22
CA ARG A 193 8.14 5.70 -27.24
C ARG A 193 7.18 4.89 -28.10
N LEU A 194 5.98 4.57 -27.58
CA LEU A 194 4.91 3.95 -28.36
C LEU A 194 4.18 4.94 -29.29
N GLY A 195 4.59 6.21 -29.31
CA GLY A 195 3.99 7.25 -30.14
C GLY A 195 2.75 7.91 -29.52
N LEU A 196 2.50 7.67 -28.24
CA LEU A 196 1.44 8.35 -27.50
C LEU A 196 1.91 9.73 -27.00
N ALA A 197 1.00 10.52 -26.44
CA ALA A 197 1.33 11.84 -25.92
C ALA A 197 2.40 11.76 -24.82
N SER A 198 3.31 12.73 -24.80
CA SER A 198 4.34 12.82 -23.76
C SER A 198 3.73 13.43 -22.49
N TYR A 199 3.82 12.69 -21.41
CA TYR A 199 3.40 13.12 -20.08
C TYR A 199 4.61 13.20 -19.13
N GLU A 200 4.50 13.98 -18.06
CA GLU A 200 5.55 14.08 -17.03
C GLU A 200 5.74 12.75 -16.30
N ALA A 201 4.63 12.11 -15.95
CA ALA A 201 4.60 10.83 -15.26
C ALA A 201 3.25 10.14 -15.53
N ILE A 202 3.21 8.83 -15.33
CA ILE A 202 1.98 8.02 -15.43
C ILE A 202 1.91 7.08 -14.22
N GLU A 203 0.76 7.04 -13.55
CA GLU A 203 0.42 5.96 -12.62
C GLU A 203 -0.33 4.86 -13.36
N ALA A 204 0.11 3.62 -13.20
CA ALA A 204 -0.40 2.48 -13.94
C ALA A 204 -1.16 1.50 -13.04
N PHE A 205 -2.25 0.93 -13.58
CA PHE A 205 -3.11 0.00 -12.87
C PHE A 205 -3.47 -1.20 -13.75
N VAL A 206 -3.68 -2.32 -13.08
CA VAL A 206 -4.25 -3.56 -13.66
C VAL A 206 -5.54 -3.86 -12.94
N GLU A 207 -6.59 -4.25 -13.65
CA GLU A 207 -7.88 -4.60 -13.07
C GLU A 207 -7.88 -6.03 -12.54
N TYR A 208 -8.33 -6.24 -11.33
CA TYR A 208 -8.59 -7.56 -10.78
C TYR A 208 -10.04 -8.00 -11.08
N HIS A 209 -10.21 -9.15 -11.72
CA HIS A 209 -11.51 -9.71 -12.06
C HIS A 209 -11.81 -10.93 -11.18
N PRO A 210 -12.72 -10.86 -10.18
CA PRO A 210 -13.00 -11.94 -9.26
C PRO A 210 -13.46 -13.25 -9.94
N ILE A 211 -14.14 -13.13 -11.10
CA ILE A 211 -14.69 -14.30 -11.84
C ILE A 211 -13.61 -15.00 -12.69
N ARG A 212 -12.58 -14.25 -13.15
CA ARG A 212 -11.56 -14.77 -14.06
C ARG A 212 -10.26 -15.15 -13.34
N GLY A 213 -10.12 -14.74 -12.09
CA GLY A 213 -8.81 -14.69 -11.43
C GLY A 213 -7.88 -13.72 -12.15
N CYS A 214 -6.87 -13.17 -11.47
CA CYS A 214 -5.84 -12.45 -12.18
C CYS A 214 -4.88 -13.47 -12.78
N LEU A 215 -4.85 -13.62 -14.11
CA LEU A 215 -3.89 -14.49 -14.83
C LEU A 215 -2.44 -14.17 -14.48
N LEU A 216 -2.16 -12.94 -14.03
CA LEU A 216 -0.85 -12.47 -13.59
C LEU A 216 -0.45 -12.96 -12.19
N TYR A 217 -1.41 -13.48 -11.42
CA TYR A 217 -1.19 -13.94 -10.04
C TYR A 217 -0.61 -15.36 -9.95
N THR A 218 -0.61 -16.10 -11.06
CA THR A 218 -0.22 -17.52 -11.11
C THR A 218 1.15 -17.78 -11.71
N SER A 219 1.89 -16.75 -12.09
CA SER A 219 3.28 -16.90 -12.55
C SER A 219 4.25 -16.78 -11.39
N PRO A 220 5.17 -17.78 -11.22
CA PRO A 220 6.15 -17.80 -10.13
C PRO A 220 7.18 -16.69 -10.23
#